data_8a465de5364794cd6e5b56f76cc80653
#
_entry.id   8a465de5364794cd6e5b56f76cc80653
#
_cell.length_a   1.000
_cell.length_b   1.000
_cell.length_c   1.000
_cell.angle_alpha   90.00
_cell.angle_beta   90.00
_cell.angle_gamma   90.00
#
_symmetry.space_group_name_H-M   'P 1'
#
loop_
_entity.id
_entity.type
_entity.pdbx_description
1 polymer ?
#
loop_
_entity_poly.entity_id
_entity_poly.type
_entity_poly.pdbx_seq_one_letter_code
_entity_poly.pdbx_strand_id
1 'polypeptide(L)'
;MRDLLWFAVVAMGLLCMSQPASADCRHKRQLANEMELDGAVAIEVLATSGWLKVEGVEGADRISARGEACSDDKDRVGEIEILMQRVGDRIQVIAAVPFEDERDEWRIGGLNLELRVPDSVPLTVSDSSGDLSIRSVSSLELTDSSGDINLEDIAGDVVVARDSSGDLDIRDAGDITIRIDSSGDIFVEDAASLTIDEDTSGNIRIRDIRGNVVIGRDTSGSINASG
;
A
#
# COMPACT_ATOMS: atom_id res chain seq x y z
N MET A 1 44.96 -3.55 -59.80
CA MET A 1 44.74 -4.33 -58.62
C MET A 1 44.55 -3.33 -57.47
N ARG A 2 43.31 -3.05 -57.08
CA ARG A 2 42.98 -2.05 -56.06
C ARG A 2 42.02 -2.75 -55.08
N ASP A 3 42.56 -3.05 -53.89
CA ASP A 3 41.84 -3.70 -52.81
C ASP A 3 40.92 -2.68 -52.12
N LEU A 4 39.63 -2.96 -52.19
CA LEU A 4 38.58 -2.21 -51.44
C LEU A 4 38.46 -2.78 -50.02
N LEU A 5 38.95 -2.05 -49.03
CA LEU A 5 38.71 -2.33 -47.63
C LEU A 5 37.30 -1.81 -47.23
N TRP A 6 36.40 -2.73 -46.85
CA TRP A 6 35.12 -2.44 -46.25
C TRP A 6 35.30 -2.22 -44.76
N PHE A 7 35.04 -1.00 -44.31
CA PHE A 7 34.90 -0.71 -42.89
C PHE A 7 33.46 -0.96 -42.48
N ALA A 8 33.22 -1.97 -41.65
CA ALA A 8 31.97 -2.18 -40.97
C ALA A 8 31.92 -1.28 -39.72
N VAL A 9 31.04 -0.27 -39.73
CA VAL A 9 30.74 0.55 -38.54
C VAL A 9 29.70 -0.19 -37.71
N VAL A 10 30.14 -0.77 -36.58
CA VAL A 10 29.22 -1.32 -35.56
C VAL A 10 28.71 -0.16 -34.73
N ALA A 11 27.46 0.23 -34.96
CA ALA A 11 26.75 1.17 -34.09
C ALA A 11 26.35 0.45 -32.78
N MET A 12 27.10 0.71 -31.74
CA MET A 12 26.79 0.26 -30.39
C MET A 12 25.71 1.19 -29.80
N GLY A 13 24.45 0.76 -29.92
CA GLY A 13 23.32 1.44 -29.27
C GLY A 13 23.43 1.34 -27.74
N LEU A 14 23.69 2.47 -27.08
CA LEU A 14 23.54 2.57 -25.64
C LEU A 14 22.03 2.50 -25.32
N LEU A 15 21.58 1.35 -24.82
CA LEU A 15 20.31 1.29 -24.09
C LEU A 15 20.51 2.02 -22.76
N CYS A 16 20.02 3.24 -22.66
CA CYS A 16 19.79 3.90 -21.38
C CYS A 16 18.65 3.17 -20.68
N MET A 17 18.98 2.19 -19.83
CA MET A 17 18.03 1.68 -18.86
C MET A 17 17.85 2.76 -17.80
N SER A 18 16.72 3.45 -17.82
CA SER A 18 16.25 4.28 -16.71
C SER A 18 15.98 3.35 -15.52
N GLN A 19 16.91 3.30 -14.57
CA GLN A 19 16.66 2.68 -13.28
C GLN A 19 15.68 3.57 -12.54
N PRO A 20 14.64 2.99 -11.87
CA PRO A 20 13.83 3.77 -10.98
C PRO A 20 14.76 4.37 -9.92
N ALA A 21 14.57 5.65 -9.64
CA ALA A 21 15.30 6.35 -8.58
C ALA A 21 14.85 5.78 -7.24
N SER A 22 15.50 4.72 -6.79
CA SER A 22 15.43 4.33 -5.38
C SER A 22 16.05 5.48 -4.59
N ALA A 23 15.28 6.09 -3.71
CA ALA A 23 15.82 7.04 -2.75
C ALA A 23 17.00 6.38 -2.03
N ASP A 24 18.19 6.96 -2.18
CA ASP A 24 19.43 6.33 -1.76
C ASP A 24 19.54 6.45 -0.23
N CYS A 25 18.97 5.46 0.47
CA CYS A 25 19.01 5.35 1.92
C CYS A 25 20.44 5.14 2.43
N ARG A 26 21.09 6.20 2.85
CA ARG A 26 22.47 6.12 3.38
C ARG A 26 22.54 5.52 4.76
N HIS A 27 21.52 5.75 5.58
CA HIS A 27 21.43 5.26 6.95
C HIS A 27 20.16 4.44 7.12
N LYS A 28 20.33 3.22 7.65
CA LYS A 28 19.24 2.28 7.89
C LYS A 28 19.26 1.81 9.33
N ARG A 29 18.08 1.59 9.89
CA ARG A 29 17.92 1.02 11.23
C ARG A 29 16.80 0.00 11.24
N GLN A 30 17.08 -1.19 11.74
CA GLN A 30 16.05 -2.21 11.96
C GLN A 30 15.28 -1.92 13.24
N LEU A 31 13.96 -2.02 13.14
CA LEU A 31 13.03 -1.79 14.23
C LEU A 31 12.18 -3.04 14.43
N ALA A 32 11.79 -3.30 15.67
CA ALA A 32 10.81 -4.31 16.00
C ALA A 32 10.03 -3.87 17.25
N ASN A 33 8.74 -4.16 17.26
CA ASN A 33 7.87 -3.96 18.41
C ASN A 33 6.78 -5.03 18.42
N GLU A 34 6.27 -5.35 19.62
CA GLU A 34 5.19 -6.33 19.80
C GLU A 34 4.21 -5.82 20.86
N MET A 35 2.92 -6.14 20.69
CA MET A 35 1.89 -5.83 21.67
C MET A 35 0.81 -6.91 21.67
N GLU A 36 0.46 -7.38 22.85
CA GLU A 36 -0.66 -8.33 23.03
C GLU A 36 -1.99 -7.64 22.78
N LEU A 37 -2.93 -8.40 22.19
CA LEU A 37 -4.26 -7.88 21.87
C LEU A 37 -5.05 -7.54 23.15
N ASP A 38 -4.91 -8.34 24.21
CA ASP A 38 -5.48 -8.13 25.53
C ASP A 38 -6.93 -7.60 25.51
N GLY A 39 -7.79 -8.26 24.69
CA GLY A 39 -9.20 -7.89 24.52
C GLY A 39 -9.46 -6.65 23.66
N ALA A 40 -8.50 -6.15 22.89
CA ALA A 40 -8.76 -5.15 21.86
C ALA A 40 -9.64 -5.76 20.75
N VAL A 41 -10.57 -4.96 20.25
CA VAL A 41 -11.57 -5.39 19.25
C VAL A 41 -11.29 -4.82 17.85
N ALA A 42 -10.30 -3.96 17.71
CA ALA A 42 -9.89 -3.37 16.44
C ALA A 42 -8.40 -3.00 16.44
N ILE A 43 -7.81 -2.95 15.26
CA ILE A 43 -6.43 -2.49 15.03
C ILE A 43 -6.49 -1.32 14.07
N GLU A 44 -5.79 -0.24 14.42
CA GLU A 44 -5.62 0.95 13.58
C GLU A 44 -4.14 1.13 13.24
N VAL A 45 -3.83 1.26 11.96
CA VAL A 45 -2.47 1.46 11.46
C VAL A 45 -2.37 2.83 10.81
N LEU A 46 -1.42 3.62 11.27
CA LEU A 46 -1.10 4.94 10.72
C LEU A 46 0.31 4.87 10.13
N ALA A 47 0.40 4.80 8.81
CA ALA A 47 1.64 4.83 8.06
C ALA A 47 1.81 6.17 7.33
N THR A 48 3.04 6.54 7.01
CA THR A 48 3.35 7.84 6.39
C THR A 48 4.15 7.69 5.10
N SER A 49 5.38 7.20 5.21
CA SER A 49 6.26 7.01 4.05
C SER A 49 7.05 5.71 4.14
N GLY A 50 7.18 5.02 3.02
CA GLY A 50 7.69 3.67 2.92
C GLY A 50 6.56 2.68 2.63
N TRP A 51 6.89 1.47 2.20
CA TRP A 51 5.86 0.48 1.96
C TRP A 51 5.33 -0.13 3.27
N LEU A 52 4.04 -0.49 3.25
CA LEU A 52 3.36 -1.18 4.35
C LEU A 52 2.87 -2.56 3.90
N LYS A 53 3.24 -3.59 4.66
CA LYS A 53 2.70 -4.94 4.50
C LYS A 53 2.00 -5.38 5.77
N VAL A 54 0.77 -5.87 5.64
CA VAL A 54 0.00 -6.43 6.76
C VAL A 54 -0.45 -7.83 6.41
N GLU A 55 -0.15 -8.77 7.28
CA GLU A 55 -0.55 -10.17 7.17
C GLU A 55 -1.39 -10.58 8.40
N GLY A 56 -2.61 -11.02 8.18
CA GLY A 56 -3.42 -11.70 9.19
C GLY A 56 -2.86 -13.08 9.49
N VAL A 57 -2.84 -13.43 10.76
CA VAL A 57 -2.31 -14.72 11.25
C VAL A 57 -3.36 -15.42 12.07
N GLU A 58 -3.76 -16.61 11.64
CA GLU A 58 -4.75 -17.43 12.34
C GLU A 58 -4.30 -17.75 13.76
N GLY A 59 -5.20 -17.51 14.71
CA GLY A 59 -4.97 -17.82 16.12
C GLY A 59 -3.90 -16.97 16.81
N ALA A 60 -3.39 -15.91 16.19
CA ALA A 60 -2.50 -14.98 16.86
C ALA A 60 -3.23 -14.19 17.96
N ASP A 61 -2.53 -13.93 19.07
CA ASP A 61 -3.02 -13.17 20.23
C ASP A 61 -2.33 -11.81 20.38
N ARG A 62 -1.43 -11.48 19.47
CA ARG A 62 -0.60 -10.27 19.49
C ARG A 62 -0.38 -9.69 18.11
N ILE A 63 0.03 -8.44 18.09
CA ILE A 63 0.54 -7.74 16.92
C ILE A 63 2.06 -7.78 16.99
N SER A 64 2.72 -8.20 15.90
CA SER A 64 4.18 -8.10 15.75
C SER A 64 4.49 -7.17 14.59
N ALA A 65 5.37 -6.20 14.83
CA ALA A 65 5.85 -5.26 13.83
C ALA A 65 7.34 -5.39 13.63
N ARG A 66 7.78 -5.35 12.37
CA ARG A 66 9.18 -5.24 11.97
C ARG A 66 9.29 -4.16 10.92
N GLY A 67 10.34 -3.36 10.99
CA GLY A 67 10.53 -2.31 10.01
C GLY A 67 11.99 -1.98 9.76
N GLU A 68 12.24 -1.43 8.58
CA GLU A 68 13.51 -0.82 8.22
C GLU A 68 13.31 0.69 8.08
N ALA A 69 13.76 1.42 9.08
CA ALA A 69 13.85 2.87 9.02
C ALA A 69 14.99 3.29 8.09
N CYS A 70 14.77 4.32 7.30
CA CYS A 70 15.63 4.77 6.25
C CYS A 70 15.70 6.30 6.24
N SER A 71 16.90 6.87 6.18
CA SER A 71 17.12 8.31 5.98
C SER A 71 18.52 8.55 5.41
N ASP A 72 18.72 9.64 4.71
CA ASP A 72 20.07 10.09 4.34
C ASP A 72 20.76 10.92 5.45
N ASP A 73 20.05 11.18 6.55
CA ASP A 73 20.59 11.76 7.77
C ASP A 73 20.68 10.73 8.89
N LYS A 74 21.89 10.60 9.49
CA LYS A 74 22.17 9.63 10.55
C LYS A 74 21.42 9.93 11.85
N ASP A 75 21.20 11.18 12.16
CA ASP A 75 20.53 11.56 13.40
C ASP A 75 19.01 11.34 13.24
N ARG A 76 18.45 11.66 12.09
CA ARG A 76 17.02 11.48 11.78
C ARG A 76 16.60 10.01 11.71
N VAL A 77 17.43 9.10 11.18
CA VAL A 77 17.09 7.67 11.21
C VAL A 77 16.91 7.16 12.63
N GLY A 78 17.58 7.80 13.60
CA GLY A 78 17.44 7.53 15.03
C GLY A 78 16.09 7.92 15.63
N GLU A 79 15.37 8.84 15.01
CA GLU A 79 14.08 9.38 15.47
C GLU A 79 12.88 8.64 14.88
N ILE A 80 13.08 7.81 13.84
CA ILE A 80 11.99 7.01 13.23
C ILE A 80 11.68 5.83 14.16
N GLU A 81 10.41 5.64 14.53
CA GLU A 81 9.99 4.63 15.49
C GLU A 81 8.72 3.89 15.05
N ILE A 82 8.55 2.66 15.56
CA ILE A 82 7.28 1.95 15.54
C ILE A 82 6.65 2.12 16.92
N LEU A 83 5.61 2.94 17.01
CA LEU A 83 4.87 3.12 18.24
C LEU A 83 3.65 2.22 18.25
N MET A 84 3.39 1.58 19.37
CA MET A 84 2.17 0.81 19.62
C MET A 84 1.54 1.29 20.92
N GLN A 85 0.25 1.55 20.90
CA GLN A 85 -0.46 2.01 22.08
C GLN A 85 -1.90 1.53 22.05
N ARG A 86 -2.47 1.34 23.24
CA ARG A 86 -3.90 1.09 23.39
C ARG A 86 -4.65 2.42 23.48
N VAL A 87 -5.66 2.58 22.64
CA VAL A 87 -6.56 3.74 22.63
C VAL A 87 -8.01 3.23 22.76
N GLY A 88 -8.53 3.23 23.99
CA GLY A 88 -9.83 2.62 24.27
C GLY A 88 -9.83 1.11 24.05
N ASP A 89 -10.68 0.65 23.15
CA ASP A 89 -10.84 -0.76 22.78
C ASP A 89 -10.05 -1.19 21.54
N ARG A 90 -9.18 -0.33 21.01
CA ARG A 90 -8.33 -0.61 19.84
C ARG A 90 -6.84 -0.51 20.17
N ILE A 91 -6.02 -1.17 19.37
CA ILE A 91 -4.58 -0.97 19.34
C ILE A 91 -4.24 -0.10 18.14
N GLN A 92 -3.48 0.95 18.40
CA GLN A 92 -2.96 1.83 17.37
C GLN A 92 -1.49 1.52 17.13
N VAL A 93 -1.13 1.27 15.87
CA VAL A 93 0.25 1.07 15.39
C VAL A 93 0.61 2.29 14.54
N ILE A 94 1.66 2.99 14.90
CA ILE A 94 2.07 4.23 14.24
C ILE A 94 3.49 4.06 13.69
N ALA A 95 3.65 4.22 12.38
CA ALA A 95 4.94 4.45 11.75
C ALA A 95 5.33 5.91 11.97
N ALA A 96 6.01 6.17 13.09
CA ALA A 96 6.38 7.53 13.48
C ALA A 96 7.63 7.97 12.72
N VAL A 97 7.42 8.67 11.62
CA VAL A 97 8.46 9.33 10.85
C VAL A 97 8.38 10.83 11.14
N PRO A 98 9.44 11.46 11.65
CA PRO A 98 9.42 12.89 11.96
C PRO A 98 9.13 13.73 10.71
N PHE A 99 8.20 14.69 10.85
CA PHE A 99 7.92 15.64 9.78
C PHE A 99 9.12 16.56 9.55
N GLU A 100 9.37 16.89 8.30
CA GLU A 100 10.41 17.84 7.94
C GLU A 100 9.99 19.26 8.32
N ASP A 101 10.92 20.01 8.92
CA ASP A 101 10.78 21.46 9.07
C ASP A 101 10.96 22.10 7.68
N GLU A 102 10.16 23.10 7.32
CA GLU A 102 10.11 23.79 6.00
C GLU A 102 11.48 24.29 5.47
N ARG A 103 12.54 24.10 6.22
CA ARG A 103 13.90 24.58 5.91
C ARG A 103 14.84 23.54 5.30
N ASP A 104 14.46 22.26 5.32
CA ASP A 104 15.32 21.15 4.85
C ASP A 104 14.70 20.46 3.62
N GLU A 105 14.80 21.07 2.48
CA GLU A 105 14.11 20.72 1.21
C GLU A 105 14.36 19.30 0.66
N TRP A 106 15.24 18.45 1.22
CA TRP A 106 15.69 17.25 0.48
C TRP A 106 16.04 16.02 1.33
N ARG A 107 15.58 15.89 2.56
CA ARG A 107 15.95 14.77 3.43
C ARG A 107 14.75 13.89 3.79
N ILE A 108 14.37 13.07 2.85
CA ILE A 108 13.24 12.15 3.01
C ILE A 108 13.68 10.98 3.90
N GLY A 109 12.96 10.78 4.99
CA GLY A 109 13.00 9.57 5.78
C GLY A 109 11.77 8.72 5.53
N GLY A 110 11.86 7.41 5.74
CA GLY A 110 10.75 6.49 5.59
C GLY A 110 10.88 5.27 6.50
N LEU A 111 9.78 4.58 6.68
CA LEU A 111 9.72 3.33 7.43
C LEU A 111 9.01 2.27 6.58
N ASN A 112 9.77 1.34 6.05
CA ASN A 112 9.23 0.12 5.49
C ASN A 112 8.75 -0.77 6.63
N LEU A 113 7.46 -1.10 6.67
CA LEU A 113 6.82 -1.73 7.81
C LEU A 113 6.12 -3.04 7.43
N GLU A 114 6.46 -4.12 8.13
CA GLU A 114 5.75 -5.39 8.10
C GLU A 114 5.01 -5.60 9.42
N LEU A 115 3.70 -5.86 9.33
CA LEU A 115 2.85 -6.17 10.47
C LEU A 115 2.30 -7.59 10.32
N ARG A 116 2.32 -8.33 11.43
CA ARG A 116 1.54 -9.55 11.59
C ARG A 116 0.51 -9.29 12.66
N VAL A 117 -0.76 -9.45 12.30
CA VAL A 117 -1.91 -9.13 13.14
C VAL A 117 -2.80 -10.37 13.29
N PRO A 118 -3.61 -10.48 14.35
CA PRO A 118 -4.64 -11.51 14.39
C PRO A 118 -5.61 -11.34 13.22
N ASP A 119 -5.86 -12.42 12.49
CA ASP A 119 -6.75 -12.45 11.31
C ASP A 119 -8.22 -12.16 11.65
N SER A 120 -8.61 -12.38 12.90
CA SER A 120 -10.00 -12.25 13.38
C SER A 120 -10.41 -10.83 13.78
N VAL A 121 -9.49 -9.87 13.76
CA VAL A 121 -9.73 -8.50 14.25
C VAL A 121 -9.84 -7.51 13.09
N PRO A 122 -10.88 -6.66 13.05
CA PRO A 122 -11.03 -5.60 12.06
C PRO A 122 -9.83 -4.67 11.99
N LEU A 123 -9.45 -4.29 10.78
CA LEU A 123 -8.30 -3.43 10.50
C LEU A 123 -8.74 -2.11 9.88
N THR A 124 -8.24 -1.00 10.41
CA THR A 124 -8.33 0.32 9.79
C THR A 124 -6.91 0.78 9.42
N VAL A 125 -6.68 1.20 8.20
CA VAL A 125 -5.37 1.66 7.71
C VAL A 125 -5.51 3.06 7.14
N SER A 126 -4.60 3.94 7.55
CA SER A 126 -4.35 5.22 6.89
C SER A 126 -2.91 5.26 6.46
N ASP A 127 -2.66 5.33 5.17
CA ASP A 127 -1.34 5.50 4.57
C ASP A 127 -1.25 6.82 3.81
N SER A 128 -0.03 7.35 3.72
CA SER A 128 0.21 8.59 2.98
C SER A 128 1.02 8.34 1.70
N SER A 129 2.00 7.44 1.74
CA SER A 129 2.78 7.16 0.54
C SER A 129 3.62 5.89 0.61
N GLY A 130 3.67 5.17 -0.47
CA GLY A 130 4.38 3.91 -0.66
C GLY A 130 3.40 2.78 -0.94
N ASP A 131 3.91 1.69 -1.46
CA ASP A 131 3.06 0.57 -1.82
C ASP A 131 2.47 -0.11 -0.59
N LEU A 132 1.20 -0.47 -0.66
CA LEU A 132 0.44 -1.11 0.40
C LEU A 132 0.06 -2.53 -0.01
N SER A 133 0.31 -3.50 0.87
CA SER A 133 -0.15 -4.87 0.68
C SER A 133 -0.78 -5.41 1.96
N ILE A 134 -2.04 -5.81 1.90
CA ILE A 134 -2.78 -6.38 3.04
C ILE A 134 -3.40 -7.70 2.63
N ARG A 135 -3.22 -8.72 3.47
CA ARG A 135 -3.80 -10.04 3.20
C ARG A 135 -4.29 -10.75 4.45
N SER A 136 -5.24 -11.67 4.26
CA SER A 136 -5.74 -12.62 5.26
C SER A 136 -6.27 -11.93 6.53
N VAL A 137 -7.06 -10.85 6.39
CA VAL A 137 -7.67 -10.12 7.52
C VAL A 137 -9.18 -10.26 7.51
N SER A 138 -9.83 -10.01 8.67
CA SER A 138 -11.28 -10.20 8.81
C SER A 138 -12.09 -9.17 8.05
N SER A 139 -11.69 -7.90 8.08
CA SER A 139 -12.29 -6.79 7.33
C SER A 139 -11.32 -5.60 7.30
N LEU A 140 -11.53 -4.68 6.37
CA LEU A 140 -10.62 -3.56 6.16
C LEU A 140 -11.37 -2.26 5.87
N GLU A 141 -10.99 -1.19 6.57
CA GLU A 141 -11.25 0.20 6.15
C GLU A 141 -9.93 0.89 5.83
N LEU A 142 -9.82 1.47 4.62
CA LEU A 142 -8.57 1.99 4.08
C LEU A 142 -8.74 3.43 3.58
N THR A 143 -7.75 4.26 3.89
CA THR A 143 -7.51 5.55 3.24
C THR A 143 -6.06 5.61 2.80
N ASP A 144 -5.82 5.88 1.52
CA ASP A 144 -4.48 6.08 0.97
C ASP A 144 -4.38 7.37 0.16
N SER A 145 -3.17 7.91 0.08
CA SER A 145 -2.91 9.10 -0.74
C SER A 145 -2.06 8.79 -1.97
N SER A 146 -1.10 7.86 -1.89
CA SER A 146 -0.31 7.51 -3.07
C SER A 146 0.52 6.23 -2.92
N GLY A 147 0.52 5.40 -3.92
CA GLY A 147 1.19 4.12 -4.01
C GLY A 147 0.23 3.05 -4.51
N ASP A 148 0.75 1.94 -4.96
CA ASP A 148 -0.10 0.85 -5.41
C ASP A 148 -0.64 0.07 -4.21
N ILE A 149 -1.94 -0.26 -4.26
CA ILE A 149 -2.66 -0.99 -3.22
C ILE A 149 -2.97 -2.41 -3.70
N ASN A 150 -2.51 -3.40 -2.95
CA ASN A 150 -2.81 -4.81 -3.18
C ASN A 150 -3.52 -5.41 -1.97
N LEU A 151 -4.78 -5.85 -2.15
CA LEU A 151 -5.61 -6.47 -1.12
C LEU A 151 -5.98 -7.89 -1.55
N GLU A 152 -5.69 -8.87 -0.68
CA GLU A 152 -5.92 -10.28 -1.00
C GLU A 152 -6.47 -11.05 0.21
N ASP A 153 -7.45 -11.94 -0.02
CA ASP A 153 -7.98 -12.83 1.01
C ASP A 153 -8.55 -12.05 2.22
N ILE A 154 -9.50 -11.16 1.96
CA ILE A 154 -10.21 -10.42 3.00
C ILE A 154 -11.54 -11.11 3.29
N ALA A 155 -11.66 -11.73 4.48
CA ALA A 155 -12.79 -12.61 4.79
C ALA A 155 -14.16 -11.91 4.80
N GLY A 156 -14.18 -10.61 5.14
CA GLY A 156 -15.40 -9.79 5.21
C GLY A 156 -15.31 -8.55 4.32
N ASP A 157 -15.89 -7.45 4.80
CA ASP A 157 -16.05 -6.23 4.01
C ASP A 157 -14.74 -5.46 3.83
N VAL A 158 -14.59 -4.89 2.64
CA VAL A 158 -13.51 -3.94 2.29
C VAL A 158 -14.14 -2.58 1.99
N VAL A 159 -13.71 -1.54 2.69
CA VAL A 159 -14.09 -0.16 2.43
C VAL A 159 -12.84 0.65 2.11
N VAL A 160 -12.65 1.02 0.86
CA VAL A 160 -11.67 2.02 0.45
C VAL A 160 -12.36 3.38 0.53
N ALA A 161 -12.13 4.09 1.63
CA ALA A 161 -12.78 5.38 1.86
C ALA A 161 -12.25 6.46 0.92
N ARG A 162 -10.97 6.40 0.59
CA ARG A 162 -10.30 7.24 -0.39
C ARG A 162 -9.03 6.58 -0.87
N ASP A 163 -8.82 6.61 -2.18
CA ASP A 163 -7.51 6.52 -2.81
C ASP A 163 -7.31 7.74 -3.72
N SER A 164 -6.10 8.32 -3.70
CA SER A 164 -5.86 9.51 -4.52
C SER A 164 -4.97 9.22 -5.72
N SER A 165 -4.06 8.24 -5.64
CA SER A 165 -3.26 7.84 -6.80
C SER A 165 -2.51 6.53 -6.60
N GLY A 166 -2.45 5.70 -7.61
CA GLY A 166 -1.87 4.38 -7.65
C GLY A 166 -2.88 3.37 -8.16
N ASP A 167 -2.44 2.18 -8.49
CA ASP A 167 -3.36 1.14 -8.92
C ASP A 167 -3.94 0.40 -7.70
N LEU A 168 -5.25 0.10 -7.77
CA LEU A 168 -5.97 -0.64 -6.73
C LEU A 168 -6.31 -2.05 -7.23
N ASP A 169 -5.69 -3.06 -6.64
CA ASP A 169 -5.92 -4.47 -6.94
C ASP A 169 -6.53 -5.17 -5.74
N ILE A 170 -7.76 -5.69 -5.87
CA ILE A 170 -8.50 -6.39 -4.81
C ILE A 170 -8.92 -7.77 -5.30
N ARG A 171 -8.50 -8.80 -4.57
CA ARG A 171 -8.85 -10.21 -4.87
C ARG A 171 -9.34 -10.95 -3.64
N ASP A 172 -10.27 -11.86 -3.86
CA ASP A 172 -10.82 -12.73 -2.80
C ASP A 172 -11.33 -11.94 -1.60
N ALA A 173 -12.42 -11.18 -1.79
CA ALA A 173 -13.00 -10.37 -0.73
C ALA A 173 -14.52 -10.59 -0.55
N GLY A 174 -15.04 -10.10 0.58
CA GLY A 174 -16.47 -9.98 0.82
C GLY A 174 -17.11 -8.86 0.01
N ASP A 175 -17.92 -8.03 0.64
CA ASP A 175 -18.52 -6.86 -0.01
C ASP A 175 -17.50 -5.72 -0.09
N ILE A 176 -17.30 -5.20 -1.31
CA ILE A 176 -16.33 -4.13 -1.56
C ILE A 176 -17.07 -2.81 -1.80
N THR A 177 -16.65 -1.77 -1.11
CA THR A 177 -17.09 -0.38 -1.34
C THR A 177 -15.87 0.52 -1.54
N ILE A 178 -15.73 1.07 -2.74
CA ILE A 178 -14.75 2.11 -3.08
C ILE A 178 -15.50 3.43 -3.15
N ARG A 179 -15.30 4.32 -2.17
CA ARG A 179 -16.05 5.58 -2.11
C ARG A 179 -15.50 6.62 -3.07
N ILE A 180 -14.19 6.83 -3.04
CA ILE A 180 -13.52 7.79 -3.93
C ILE A 180 -12.19 7.19 -4.37
N ASP A 181 -12.04 7.03 -5.68
CA ASP A 181 -10.77 6.88 -6.34
C ASP A 181 -10.52 8.08 -7.27
N SER A 182 -9.30 8.62 -7.26
CA SER A 182 -9.01 9.81 -8.06
C SER A 182 -8.18 9.49 -9.29
N SER A 183 -7.24 8.54 -9.21
CA SER A 183 -6.46 8.14 -10.39
C SER A 183 -5.69 6.85 -10.19
N GLY A 184 -5.67 6.01 -11.17
CA GLY A 184 -5.08 4.67 -11.22
C GLY A 184 -6.07 3.68 -11.82
N ASP A 185 -5.61 2.51 -12.16
CA ASP A 185 -6.49 1.45 -12.61
C ASP A 185 -7.08 0.71 -11.40
N ILE A 186 -8.38 0.43 -11.42
CA ILE A 186 -9.06 -0.41 -10.42
C ILE A 186 -9.21 -1.81 -11.00
N PHE A 187 -8.70 -2.81 -10.32
CA PHE A 187 -8.92 -4.21 -10.61
C PHE A 187 -9.57 -4.92 -9.43
N VAL A 188 -10.73 -5.56 -9.67
CA VAL A 188 -11.45 -6.34 -8.66
C VAL A 188 -11.76 -7.72 -9.22
N GLU A 189 -11.38 -8.75 -8.48
CA GLU A 189 -11.61 -10.16 -8.84
C GLU A 189 -12.09 -10.96 -7.62
N ASP A 190 -13.03 -11.90 -7.82
CA ASP A 190 -13.54 -12.84 -6.81
C ASP A 190 -14.11 -12.15 -5.55
N ALA A 191 -15.07 -11.23 -5.71
CA ALA A 191 -15.75 -10.61 -4.59
C ALA A 191 -17.23 -11.01 -4.45
N ALA A 192 -17.79 -10.77 -3.26
CA ALA A 192 -19.22 -11.00 -3.03
C ALA A 192 -20.07 -9.98 -3.75
N SER A 193 -19.75 -8.68 -3.62
CA SER A 193 -20.36 -7.58 -4.36
C SER A 193 -19.36 -6.42 -4.51
N LEU A 194 -19.65 -5.48 -5.42
CA LEU A 194 -18.82 -4.30 -5.66
C LEU A 194 -19.67 -3.05 -5.80
N THR A 195 -19.33 -2.02 -5.04
CA THR A 195 -19.85 -0.67 -5.19
C THR A 195 -18.68 0.30 -5.36
N ILE A 196 -18.66 1.08 -6.43
CA ILE A 196 -17.74 2.19 -6.65
C ILE A 196 -18.60 3.46 -6.70
N ASP A 197 -18.47 4.34 -5.71
CA ASP A 197 -19.27 5.57 -5.66
C ASP A 197 -18.75 6.59 -6.67
N GLU A 198 -17.43 6.85 -6.67
CA GLU A 198 -16.79 7.80 -7.59
C GLU A 198 -15.40 7.32 -7.99
N ASP A 199 -15.15 7.22 -9.31
CA ASP A 199 -13.86 7.14 -9.94
C ASP A 199 -13.66 8.36 -10.87
N THR A 200 -12.50 8.99 -10.79
CA THR A 200 -12.21 10.18 -11.60
C THR A 200 -11.44 9.82 -12.87
N SER A 201 -10.45 8.94 -12.77
CA SER A 201 -9.68 8.53 -13.95
C SER A 201 -8.90 7.24 -13.77
N GLY A 202 -8.99 6.36 -14.72
CA GLY A 202 -8.36 5.05 -14.75
C GLY A 202 -9.25 4.05 -15.47
N ASN A 203 -8.79 2.83 -15.58
CA ASN A 203 -9.63 1.77 -16.14
C ASN A 203 -10.15 0.90 -15.01
N ILE A 204 -11.43 0.58 -15.05
CA ILE A 204 -12.07 -0.33 -14.10
C ILE A 204 -12.18 -1.71 -14.75
N ARG A 205 -11.53 -2.71 -14.18
CA ARG A 205 -11.59 -4.11 -14.60
C ARG A 205 -12.20 -4.95 -13.49
N ILE A 206 -13.30 -5.63 -13.81
CA ILE A 206 -14.08 -6.41 -12.85
C ILE A 206 -14.20 -7.83 -13.36
N ARG A 207 -13.92 -8.81 -12.49
CA ARG A 207 -14.06 -10.23 -12.82
C ARG A 207 -14.72 -10.98 -11.68
N ASP A 208 -15.53 -11.99 -12.03
CA ASP A 208 -16.02 -13.02 -11.13
C ASP A 208 -16.68 -12.49 -9.84
N ILE A 209 -17.57 -11.46 -9.98
CA ILE A 209 -18.35 -10.92 -8.86
C ILE A 209 -19.66 -11.71 -8.72
N ARG A 210 -19.85 -12.29 -7.54
CA ARG A 210 -20.99 -13.20 -7.28
C ARG A 210 -22.34 -12.46 -7.17
N GLY A 211 -22.33 -11.23 -6.74
CA GLY A 211 -23.52 -10.43 -6.47
C GLY A 211 -23.64 -9.19 -7.38
N ASN A 212 -24.04 -8.07 -6.79
CA ASN A 212 -24.26 -6.84 -7.53
C ASN A 212 -22.95 -6.11 -7.80
N VAL A 213 -22.86 -5.49 -8.99
CA VAL A 213 -21.86 -4.48 -9.34
C VAL A 213 -22.58 -3.16 -9.56
N VAL A 214 -22.22 -2.14 -8.80
CA VAL A 214 -22.76 -0.78 -8.90
C VAL A 214 -21.61 0.20 -9.10
N ILE A 215 -21.65 0.97 -10.18
CA ILE A 215 -20.69 2.07 -10.42
C ILE A 215 -21.53 3.34 -10.49
N GLY A 216 -21.33 4.22 -9.50
CA GLY A 216 -22.09 5.47 -9.37
C GLY A 216 -21.63 6.50 -10.37
N ARG A 217 -20.34 6.84 -10.37
CA ARG A 217 -19.73 7.82 -11.27
C ARG A 217 -18.34 7.38 -11.70
N ASP A 218 -18.13 7.32 -12.99
CA ASP A 218 -16.83 7.24 -13.64
C ASP A 218 -16.69 8.45 -14.56
N THR A 219 -15.61 9.21 -14.44
CA THR A 219 -15.42 10.44 -15.20
C THR A 219 -14.61 10.21 -16.46
N SER A 220 -13.58 9.35 -16.39
CA SER A 220 -12.79 9.01 -17.58
C SER A 220 -12.04 7.69 -17.44
N GLY A 221 -12.14 6.86 -18.44
CA GLY A 221 -11.52 5.54 -18.49
C GLY A 221 -12.39 4.56 -19.27
N SER A 222 -12.10 3.29 -19.11
CA SER A 222 -12.90 2.22 -19.68
C SER A 222 -13.33 1.25 -18.59
N ILE A 223 -14.59 0.85 -18.61
CA ILE A 223 -15.14 -0.15 -17.70
C ILE A 223 -15.23 -1.47 -18.45
N ASN A 224 -14.62 -2.52 -17.91
CA ASN A 224 -14.66 -3.87 -18.44
C ASN A 224 -15.06 -4.84 -17.33
N ALA A 225 -16.24 -5.44 -17.46
CA ALA A 225 -16.75 -6.42 -16.51
C ALA A 225 -16.97 -7.77 -17.21
N SER A 226 -16.53 -8.85 -16.57
CA SER A 226 -16.67 -10.24 -17.03
C SER A 226 -16.86 -11.18 -15.85
N GLY A 227 -17.57 -12.28 -16.08
CA GLY A 227 -17.82 -13.31 -15.08
C GLY A 227 -18.88 -14.26 -15.53
#